data_ac7c371128604d25520a68083f8ae04f
#
_entry.id   ac7c371128604d25520a68083f8ae04f
#
_cell.length_a   1.000
_cell.length_b   1.000
_cell.length_c   1.000
_cell.angle_alpha   90.00
_cell.angle_beta   90.00
_cell.angle_gamma   90.00
#
_symmetry.space_group_name_H-M   'P 1'
#
loop_
_entity.id
_entity.type
_entity.pdbx_description
1 polymer ?
#
loop_
_entity_poly.entity_id
_entity_poly.type
_entity_poly.pdbx_seq_one_letter_code
_entity_poly.pdbx_strand_id
1 'polypeptide(L)'
;MVPELERLIQAHQNIVFFGGAGVSTESGIPDFRSVDGLYHQKFKYPPETMLSHTFYEQHTAEFFDFYRQKLIVHGAKPNAAHLRLA
;
A
#
# COMPACT_ATOMS: atom_id res chain seq x y z
N MET A 1 4.15 -22.58 -8.63
CA MET A 1 3.80 -21.47 -9.53
C MET A 1 2.73 -21.97 -10.51
N VAL A 2 1.87 -21.08 -10.97
CA VAL A 2 0.78 -21.42 -11.89
C VAL A 2 1.36 -21.67 -13.30
N PRO A 3 1.22 -22.88 -13.88
CA PRO A 3 1.86 -23.17 -15.16
C PRO A 3 1.38 -22.29 -16.32
N GLU A 4 0.10 -21.91 -16.32
CA GLU A 4 -0.47 -21.03 -17.36
C GLU A 4 0.13 -19.64 -17.31
N LEU A 5 0.30 -19.08 -16.11
CA LEU A 5 0.95 -17.80 -15.93
C LEU A 5 2.41 -17.85 -16.38
N GLU A 6 3.10 -18.92 -16.04
CA GLU A 6 4.49 -19.11 -16.42
C GLU A 6 4.66 -19.12 -17.94
N ARG A 7 3.77 -19.81 -18.65
CA ARG A 7 3.78 -19.83 -20.12
C ARG A 7 3.52 -18.44 -20.71
N LEU A 8 2.60 -17.68 -20.13
CA LEU A 8 2.31 -16.31 -20.57
C LEU A 8 3.52 -15.40 -20.39
N ILE A 9 4.20 -15.51 -19.26
CA ILE A 9 5.41 -14.71 -18.99
C ILE A 9 6.50 -15.06 -19.99
N GLN A 10 6.70 -16.34 -20.27
CA GLN A 10 7.73 -16.78 -21.22
C GLN A 10 7.43 -16.38 -22.66
N ALA A 11 6.15 -16.28 -23.02
CA ALA A 11 5.71 -15.96 -24.37
C ALA A 11 5.70 -14.47 -24.70
N HIS A 12 5.88 -13.59 -23.71
CA HIS A 12 5.76 -12.16 -23.89
C HIS A 12 7.02 -11.42 -23.43
N GLN A 13 7.37 -10.36 -24.15
CA GLN A 13 8.54 -9.52 -23.84
C GLN A 13 8.14 -8.21 -23.17
N ASN A 14 6.93 -7.73 -23.40
CA ASN A 14 6.42 -6.48 -22.83
C ASN A 14 5.40 -6.82 -21.75
N ILE A 15 5.86 -6.87 -20.50
CA ILE A 15 5.05 -7.28 -19.36
C ILE A 15 4.90 -6.08 -18.42
N VAL A 16 3.65 -5.79 -18.03
CA VAL A 16 3.36 -4.76 -17.03
C VAL A 16 2.79 -5.43 -15.79
N PHE A 17 3.38 -5.14 -14.64
CA PHE A 17 2.84 -5.54 -13.35
C PHE A 17 2.08 -4.36 -12.74
N PHE A 18 0.83 -4.59 -12.37
CA PHE A 18 0.02 -3.59 -11.67
C PHE A 18 -0.26 -4.10 -10.26
N GLY A 19 0.34 -3.44 -9.27
CA GLY A 19 0.20 -3.82 -7.86
C GLY A 19 -0.39 -2.70 -7.03
N GLY A 20 -1.24 -3.05 -6.07
CA GLY A 20 -1.79 -2.13 -5.10
C GLY A 20 -1.12 -2.25 -3.74
N ALA A 21 -1.75 -1.65 -2.73
CA ALA A 21 -1.23 -1.62 -1.35
C ALA A 21 -1.06 -3.02 -0.75
N GLY A 22 -1.82 -4.01 -1.23
CA GLY A 22 -1.71 -5.39 -0.76
C GLY A 22 -0.35 -6.03 -1.02
N VAL A 23 0.41 -5.53 -2.00
CA VAL A 23 1.76 -6.05 -2.28
C VAL A 23 2.73 -5.74 -1.13
N SER A 24 2.45 -4.71 -0.34
CA SER A 24 3.33 -4.26 0.74
C SER A 24 2.97 -4.80 2.12
N THR A 25 1.88 -5.54 2.27
CA THR A 25 1.43 -6.04 3.59
C THR A 25 2.43 -7.01 4.21
N GLU A 26 3.05 -7.86 3.42
CA GLU A 26 4.07 -8.78 3.90
C GLU A 26 5.41 -8.09 4.24
N SER A 27 5.54 -6.82 3.87
CA SER A 27 6.66 -5.98 4.30
C SER A 27 6.37 -5.21 5.59
N GLY A 28 5.21 -5.45 6.22
CA GLY A 28 4.81 -4.79 7.44
C GLY A 28 4.09 -3.46 7.25
N ILE A 29 3.71 -3.13 6.02
CA ILE A 29 2.97 -1.90 5.71
C ILE A 29 1.51 -2.27 5.53
N PRO A 30 0.60 -1.80 6.42
CA PRO A 30 -0.82 -2.17 6.29
C PRO A 30 -1.45 -1.58 5.03
N ASP A 31 -2.34 -2.35 4.42
CA ASP A 31 -3.19 -1.84 3.35
C ASP A 31 -4.32 -0.97 3.95
N PHE A 32 -5.32 -0.61 3.13
CA PHE A 32 -6.38 0.29 3.60
C PHE A 32 -7.60 -0.45 4.14
N ARG A 33 -8.08 -1.48 3.46
CA ARG A 33 -9.42 -2.04 3.67
C ARG A 33 -9.46 -3.43 4.30
N SER A 34 -8.34 -4.13 4.42
CA SER A 34 -8.33 -5.43 5.10
C SER A 34 -8.59 -5.27 6.59
N VAL A 35 -8.81 -6.38 7.31
CA VAL A 35 -9.12 -6.36 8.75
C VAL A 35 -8.07 -5.59 9.54
N ASP A 36 -6.79 -5.77 9.20
CA ASP A 36 -5.67 -5.08 9.85
C ASP A 36 -5.27 -3.80 9.12
N GLY A 37 -6.06 -3.36 8.14
CA GLY A 37 -5.75 -2.23 7.30
C GLY A 37 -5.99 -0.88 7.97
N LEU A 38 -5.49 0.17 7.31
CA LEU A 38 -5.52 1.53 7.83
C LEU A 38 -6.95 2.02 8.10
N TYR A 39 -7.90 1.64 7.24
CA TYR A 39 -9.28 2.12 7.38
C TYR A 39 -10.02 1.50 8.57
N HIS A 40 -9.50 0.44 9.17
CA HIS A 40 -10.07 -0.17 10.36
C HIS A 40 -9.44 0.31 11.66
N GLN A 41 -8.43 1.17 11.59
CA GLN A 41 -7.83 1.80 12.76
C GLN A 41 -8.67 3.01 13.18
N LYS A 42 -8.62 3.33 14.48
CA LYS A 42 -9.42 4.43 15.02
C LYS A 42 -8.61 5.74 15.02
N PHE A 43 -9.21 6.77 14.46
CA PHE A 43 -8.65 8.12 14.42
C PHE A 43 -9.73 9.13 14.78
N LYS A 44 -9.32 10.39 15.00
CA LYS A 44 -10.24 11.50 15.25
C LYS A 44 -11.22 11.71 14.10
N TYR A 45 -10.78 11.49 12.87
CA TYR A 45 -11.59 11.54 11.66
C TYR A 45 -11.49 10.18 10.95
N PRO A 46 -12.49 9.82 10.11
CA PRO A 46 -12.34 8.60 9.29
C PRO A 46 -11.08 8.66 8.43
N PRO A 47 -10.32 7.56 8.31
CA PRO A 47 -9.09 7.56 7.51
C PRO A 47 -9.26 7.99 6.06
N GLU A 48 -10.38 7.62 5.42
CA GLU A 48 -10.67 8.05 4.05
C GLU A 48 -10.77 9.59 3.97
N THR A 49 -11.33 10.22 4.99
CA THR A 49 -11.41 11.68 5.07
C THR A 49 -10.02 12.29 5.27
N MET A 50 -9.22 11.71 6.18
CA MET A 50 -7.88 12.21 6.48
C MET A 50 -6.92 12.10 5.30
N LEU A 51 -7.17 11.17 4.38
CA LEU A 51 -6.37 10.98 3.17
C LEU A 51 -6.89 11.79 1.98
N SER A 52 -7.97 12.56 2.14
CA SER A 52 -8.51 13.36 1.05
C SER A 52 -7.70 14.63 0.83
N HIS A 53 -7.72 15.12 -0.41
CA HIS A 53 -7.10 16.39 -0.76
C HIS A 53 -7.72 17.57 -0.01
N THR A 54 -9.04 17.54 0.16
CA THR A 54 -9.76 18.58 0.90
C THR A 54 -9.28 18.66 2.35
N PHE A 55 -9.09 17.53 3.01
CA PHE A 55 -8.58 17.51 4.39
C PHE A 55 -7.16 18.06 4.45
N TYR A 56 -6.32 17.70 3.49
CA TYR A 56 -4.97 18.25 3.39
C TYR A 56 -4.99 19.78 3.32
N GLU A 57 -5.88 20.36 2.52
CA GLU A 57 -5.97 21.81 2.37
C GLU A 57 -6.54 22.51 3.62
N GLN A 58 -7.57 21.94 4.23
CA GLN A 58 -8.31 22.57 5.33
C GLN A 58 -7.74 22.27 6.72
N HIS A 59 -7.08 21.13 6.87
CA HIS A 59 -6.54 20.64 8.13
C HIS A 59 -5.09 20.20 7.96
N THR A 60 -4.25 21.05 7.42
CA THR A 60 -2.88 20.73 7.04
C THR A 60 -2.05 20.16 8.18
N ALA A 61 -2.13 20.77 9.36
CA ALA A 61 -1.37 20.30 10.53
C ALA A 61 -1.81 18.90 10.97
N GLU A 62 -3.12 18.64 11.00
CA GLU A 62 -3.66 17.35 11.38
C GLU A 62 -3.35 16.29 10.31
N PHE A 63 -3.37 16.68 9.02
CA PHE A 63 -2.98 15.79 7.93
C PHE A 63 -1.52 15.34 8.09
N PHE A 64 -0.59 16.24 8.32
CA PHE A 64 0.82 15.88 8.46
C PHE A 64 1.10 15.11 9.74
N ASP A 65 0.36 15.35 10.80
CA ASP A 65 0.46 14.53 12.00
C ASP A 65 0.08 13.08 11.73
N PHE A 66 -1.04 12.88 11.05
CA PHE A 66 -1.47 11.55 10.60
C PHE A 66 -0.43 10.93 9.64
N TYR A 67 0.05 11.70 8.69
CA TYR A 67 1.05 11.26 7.72
C TYR A 67 2.30 10.72 8.41
N ARG A 68 2.82 11.49 9.37
CA ARG A 68 4.03 11.09 10.11
C ARG A 68 3.81 9.84 10.95
N GLN A 69 2.63 9.68 11.52
CA GLN A 69 2.34 8.52 12.38
C GLN A 69 2.06 7.24 11.59
N LYS A 70 1.44 7.34 10.42
CA LYS A 70 0.87 6.19 9.73
C LYS A 70 1.41 5.94 8.34
N LEU A 71 1.85 6.95 7.61
CA LEU A 71 2.26 6.80 6.23
C LEU A 71 3.77 6.74 6.04
N ILE A 72 4.54 7.24 6.98
CA ILE A 72 5.99 7.10 6.95
C ILE A 72 6.37 5.82 7.68
N VAL A 73 6.99 4.90 6.96
CA VAL A 73 7.39 3.61 7.50
C VAL A 73 8.90 3.49 7.47
N HIS A 74 9.50 3.23 8.64
CA HIS A 74 10.94 3.05 8.76
C HIS A 74 11.27 1.58 8.86
N GLY A 75 12.34 1.13 8.19
CA GLY A 75 12.84 -0.21 8.30
C GLY A 75 12.07 -1.26 7.51
N ALA A 76 11.11 -0.87 6.68
CA ALA A 76 10.43 -1.80 5.79
C ALA A 76 11.40 -2.35 4.74
N LYS A 77 11.25 -3.63 4.40
CA LYS A 77 12.11 -4.30 3.43
C LYS A 77 11.27 -4.93 2.34
N PRO A 78 11.85 -5.13 1.13
CA PRO A 78 11.16 -5.87 0.07
C PRO A 78 10.76 -7.25 0.56
N ASN A 79 9.57 -7.68 0.18
CA ASN A 79 9.12 -9.04 0.46
C ASN A 79 9.34 -9.95 -0.78
N ALA A 80 8.87 -11.19 -0.68
CA ALA A 80 9.07 -12.18 -1.75
C ALA A 80 8.53 -11.72 -3.10
N ALA A 81 7.39 -10.99 -3.12
CA ALA A 81 6.82 -10.50 -4.37
C ALA A 81 7.74 -9.48 -5.04
N HIS A 82 8.27 -8.54 -4.28
CA HIS A 82 9.20 -7.54 -4.81
C HIS A 82 10.47 -8.20 -5.36
N LEU A 83 11.02 -9.14 -4.61
CA LEU A 83 12.25 -9.83 -5.02
C LEU A 83 12.01 -10.66 -6.27
N ARG A 84 10.85 -11.29 -6.40
CA ARG A 84 10.52 -12.09 -7.57
C ARG A 84 10.33 -11.24 -8.82
N LEU A 85 9.73 -10.07 -8.67
CA LEU A 85 9.53 -9.15 -9.79
C LEU A 85 10.84 -8.52 -10.28
N ALA A 86 11.78 -8.29 -9.38
CA ALA A 86 13.08 -7.76 -9.75
C ALA A 86 13.92 -8.82 -10.45
#